data_d6af78829c403f459f760c5ac7783139
#
_entry.id   d6af78829c403f459f760c5ac7783139
#
_cell.length_a   1.000
_cell.length_b   1.000
_cell.length_c   1.000
_cell.angle_alpha   90.00
_cell.angle_beta   90.00
_cell.angle_gamma   90.00
#
_symmetry.space_group_name_H-M   'P 1'
#
loop_
_entity.id
_entity.type
_entity.pdbx_description
1 polymer ?
#
loop_
_entity_poly.entity_id
_entity_poly.type
_entity_poly.pdbx_seq_one_letter_code
_entity_poly.pdbx_strand_id
1 'polypeptide(L)'
;MSIIRFDELYGPEQTEMMLQMDGQDHLNIFGTFAMGQLGQICLPSGTTGQRPTSPNVGMIRINETLLAIEVYDGETWIPVTNPQGGAGSGATTAVGQQKYGSAGTFSWTCPDNVYDVQVVCVGGGGGSTVNEMGAGGGAGLGWANGIQVQPGTSYQVTVGAKGTPASGGNYAGNGGTSYFIDTNTIWGGGGGGTGRDRNGSASRPGYGGQGGTYGGSGGSQQGGGMGGNGGDGNRSGLNDTGSSCGGGGAGGYTGNGGYGGHYTSGWGTGTSGSGGGGSGGYAGSSESYGGGGGGVGLLGEGPSGQVSSSNGGRGNGGSGGGNGGGNTGNDPDVPGGDYGGGAGSNDSYGSYGGKGAVRIIWGPDRAFPATNTGNL
;
A
#
# COMPACT_ATOMS: atom_id res chain seq x y z
N MET A 1 16.51 -55.22 -22.95
CA MET A 1 16.12 -54.36 -21.79
C MET A 1 17.05 -54.75 -20.66
N SER A 2 18.05 -53.96 -20.36
CA SER A 2 18.97 -54.23 -19.26
C SER A 2 18.45 -53.58 -17.99
N ILE A 3 18.19 -54.36 -16.97
CA ILE A 3 17.79 -53.89 -15.67
C ILE A 3 19.05 -53.81 -14.82
N ILE A 4 19.43 -52.59 -14.41
CA ILE A 4 20.49 -52.41 -13.41
C ILE A 4 19.83 -52.47 -12.04
N ARG A 5 20.25 -53.44 -11.21
CA ARG A 5 19.78 -53.57 -9.80
C ARG A 5 20.77 -52.82 -8.91
N PHE A 6 20.29 -51.83 -8.19
CA PHE A 6 21.10 -50.94 -7.35
C PHE A 6 21.62 -51.57 -6.05
N ASP A 7 21.06 -52.71 -5.64
CA ASP A 7 21.50 -53.51 -4.50
C ASP A 7 22.90 -54.16 -4.70
N GLU A 8 23.43 -54.16 -5.90
CA GLU A 8 24.77 -54.70 -6.20
C GLU A 8 25.89 -53.63 -6.26
N LEU A 9 25.55 -52.33 -6.05
CA LEU A 9 26.49 -51.21 -6.21
C LEU A 9 27.10 -50.70 -4.88
N TYR A 10 26.85 -51.38 -3.77
CA TYR A 10 27.44 -51.02 -2.47
C TYR A 10 28.73 -51.81 -2.20
N GLY A 11 29.86 -51.24 -2.63
CA GLY A 11 31.18 -51.61 -2.10
C GLY A 11 31.62 -50.53 -1.10
N PRO A 12 32.32 -50.91 -0.02
CA PRO A 12 32.71 -49.98 1.06
C PRO A 12 33.72 -48.89 0.67
N GLU A 13 34.18 -48.88 -0.58
CA GLU A 13 35.22 -47.96 -1.06
C GLU A 13 34.87 -47.13 -2.31
N GLN A 14 33.60 -47.11 -2.74
CA GLN A 14 33.23 -46.28 -3.89
C GLN A 14 32.62 -44.95 -3.41
N THR A 15 33.38 -43.88 -3.62
CA THR A 15 32.95 -42.50 -3.30
C THR A 15 32.12 -41.86 -4.40
N GLU A 16 32.01 -42.46 -5.58
CA GLU A 16 31.24 -41.92 -6.73
C GLU A 16 30.51 -43.03 -7.49
N MET A 17 29.20 -42.85 -7.68
CA MET A 17 28.41 -43.66 -8.60
C MET A 17 28.23 -42.89 -9.90
N MET A 18 28.84 -43.34 -10.98
CA MET A 18 28.69 -42.76 -12.31
C MET A 18 27.75 -43.62 -13.15
N LEU A 19 26.53 -43.12 -13.41
CA LEU A 19 25.65 -43.69 -14.41
C LEU A 19 25.92 -42.97 -15.73
N GLN A 20 26.65 -43.58 -16.63
CA GLN A 20 26.88 -43.06 -17.97
C GLN A 20 25.89 -43.72 -18.93
N MET A 21 25.01 -42.92 -19.52
CA MET A 21 24.11 -43.36 -20.58
C MET A 21 24.61 -42.80 -21.90
N ASP A 22 24.74 -43.64 -22.92
CA ASP A 22 25.15 -43.20 -24.24
C ASP A 22 23.98 -42.61 -25.05
N GLY A 23 24.16 -41.42 -25.43
CA GLY A 23 23.61 -40.70 -26.59
C GLY A 23 22.12 -40.52 -26.73
N GLN A 24 21.25 -41.41 -26.31
CA GLN A 24 19.78 -41.27 -26.50
C GLN A 24 18.90 -41.93 -25.42
N ASP A 25 19.49 -42.59 -24.43
CA ASP A 25 18.70 -43.27 -23.41
C ASP A 25 18.46 -42.39 -22.19
N HIS A 26 17.21 -42.31 -21.79
CA HIS A 26 16.79 -41.60 -20.60
C HIS A 26 16.81 -42.53 -19.39
N LEU A 27 17.33 -42.04 -18.24
CA LEU A 27 17.14 -42.72 -16.96
C LEU A 27 15.72 -42.43 -16.49
N ASN A 28 14.84 -43.44 -16.57
CA ASN A 28 13.49 -43.32 -16.02
C ASN A 28 13.48 -43.83 -14.58
N ILE A 29 13.14 -42.94 -13.63
CA ILE A 29 12.96 -43.27 -12.22
C ILE A 29 11.49 -43.36 -11.94
N PHE A 30 10.99 -44.58 -11.64
CA PHE A 30 9.60 -44.78 -11.22
C PHE A 30 9.56 -44.80 -9.70
N GLY A 31 8.98 -43.77 -9.08
CA GLY A 31 8.87 -43.62 -7.64
C GLY A 31 9.53 -42.33 -7.14
N THR A 32 9.86 -42.30 -5.85
CA THR A 32 10.50 -41.14 -5.23
C THR A 32 12.01 -41.21 -5.34
N PHE A 33 12.63 -40.20 -5.89
CA PHE A 33 14.09 -40.03 -5.85
C PHE A 33 14.43 -39.18 -4.61
N ALA A 34 15.13 -39.76 -3.66
CA ALA A 34 15.58 -39.07 -2.47
C ALA A 34 17.11 -39.03 -2.43
N MET A 35 17.69 -37.85 -2.23
CA MET A 35 19.13 -37.67 -2.02
C MET A 35 19.41 -37.50 -0.54
N GLY A 36 20.51 -38.10 -0.05
CA GLY A 36 20.98 -37.85 1.30
C GLY A 36 21.39 -36.38 1.54
N GLN A 37 21.72 -36.04 2.78
CA GLN A 37 21.98 -34.65 3.20
C GLN A 37 23.11 -33.91 2.44
N LEU A 38 23.95 -34.61 1.69
CA LEU A 38 25.05 -34.02 0.91
C LEU A 38 24.93 -34.31 -0.58
N GLY A 39 23.79 -34.85 -1.03
CA GLY A 39 23.59 -35.18 -2.45
C GLY A 39 23.40 -33.92 -3.31
N GLN A 40 23.96 -33.90 -4.51
CA GLN A 40 23.84 -32.83 -5.47
C GLN A 40 23.32 -33.40 -6.82
N ILE A 41 22.46 -32.62 -7.48
CA ILE A 41 22.06 -32.88 -8.87
C ILE A 41 22.69 -31.79 -9.72
N CYS A 42 23.54 -32.21 -10.68
CA CYS A 42 24.01 -31.31 -11.74
C CYS A 42 22.97 -31.26 -12.85
N LEU A 43 22.40 -30.12 -13.12
CA LEU A 43 21.48 -29.93 -14.23
C LEU A 43 22.28 -29.63 -15.53
N PRO A 44 21.81 -30.10 -16.70
CA PRO A 44 22.37 -29.67 -17.99
C PRO A 44 22.40 -28.14 -18.07
N SER A 45 23.51 -27.58 -18.54
CA SER A 45 23.65 -26.14 -18.70
C SER A 45 23.96 -25.76 -20.15
N GLY A 46 23.71 -24.52 -20.50
CA GLY A 46 24.00 -23.94 -21.80
C GLY A 46 23.27 -22.64 -22.06
N THR A 47 23.67 -21.96 -23.12
CA THR A 47 23.04 -20.68 -23.52
C THR A 47 21.62 -20.86 -24.03
N THR A 48 20.88 -19.75 -24.19
CA THR A 48 19.52 -19.74 -24.79
C THR A 48 19.54 -20.37 -26.20
N GLY A 49 20.59 -20.14 -26.98
CA GLY A 49 20.72 -20.70 -28.32
C GLY A 49 21.07 -22.22 -28.36
N GLN A 50 21.42 -22.79 -27.21
CA GLN A 50 21.74 -24.22 -27.04
C GLN A 50 20.57 -25.00 -26.42
N ARG A 51 19.38 -24.48 -26.46
CA ARG A 51 18.16 -25.20 -26.06
C ARG A 51 17.95 -26.39 -27.02
N PRO A 52 17.55 -27.55 -26.48
CA PRO A 52 17.17 -28.68 -27.33
C PRO A 52 16.13 -28.25 -28.38
N THR A 53 16.31 -28.71 -29.62
CA THR A 53 15.39 -28.43 -30.73
C THR A 53 14.05 -29.19 -30.62
N SER A 54 14.05 -30.27 -29.86
CA SER A 54 12.86 -31.10 -29.59
C SER A 54 12.78 -31.42 -28.09
N PRO A 55 12.49 -30.45 -27.25
CA PRO A 55 12.43 -30.69 -25.82
C PRO A 55 11.15 -31.46 -25.44
N ASN A 56 11.25 -32.27 -24.40
CA ASN A 56 10.07 -32.90 -23.78
C ASN A 56 9.53 -32.04 -22.66
N VAL A 57 8.21 -32.07 -22.47
CA VAL A 57 7.52 -31.39 -21.34
C VAL A 57 8.14 -31.82 -20.02
N GLY A 58 8.45 -30.86 -19.15
CA GLY A 58 9.08 -31.10 -17.86
C GLY A 58 10.62 -31.18 -17.90
N MET A 59 11.28 -31.05 -19.08
CA MET A 59 12.73 -30.90 -19.12
C MET A 59 13.17 -29.68 -18.31
N ILE A 60 14.22 -29.86 -17.48
CA ILE A 60 14.83 -28.84 -16.64
C ILE A 60 16.29 -28.65 -17.02
N ARG A 61 16.75 -27.39 -17.12
CA ARG A 61 18.14 -27.05 -17.39
C ARG A 61 18.53 -25.70 -16.77
N ILE A 62 19.83 -25.43 -16.70
CA ILE A 62 20.36 -24.09 -16.38
C ILE A 62 20.58 -23.35 -17.71
N ASN A 63 19.96 -22.17 -17.83
CA ASN A 63 20.21 -21.26 -18.95
C ASN A 63 21.29 -20.25 -18.54
N GLU A 64 22.47 -20.37 -19.13
CA GLU A 64 23.63 -19.53 -18.83
C GLU A 64 23.47 -18.08 -19.33
N THR A 65 22.63 -17.85 -20.35
CA THR A 65 22.34 -16.51 -20.85
C THR A 65 21.40 -15.77 -19.87
N LEU A 66 20.41 -16.49 -19.33
CA LEU A 66 19.42 -15.94 -18.40
C LEU A 66 19.85 -16.10 -16.93
N LEU A 67 20.92 -16.87 -16.68
CA LEU A 67 21.40 -17.25 -15.34
C LEU A 67 20.27 -17.83 -14.47
N ALA A 68 19.41 -18.63 -15.06
CA ALA A 68 18.22 -19.17 -14.42
C ALA A 68 18.05 -20.67 -14.71
N ILE A 69 17.42 -21.38 -13.77
CA ILE A 69 16.85 -22.71 -14.07
C ILE A 69 15.60 -22.45 -14.93
N GLU A 70 15.46 -23.18 -16.02
CA GLU A 70 14.28 -23.13 -16.86
C GLU A 70 13.67 -24.53 -17.03
N VAL A 71 12.34 -24.58 -17.17
CA VAL A 71 11.58 -25.79 -17.44
C VAL A 71 10.82 -25.61 -18.75
N TYR A 72 10.71 -26.69 -19.55
CA TYR A 72 9.90 -26.67 -20.76
C TYR A 72 8.47 -27.13 -20.45
N ASP A 73 7.48 -26.27 -20.75
CA ASP A 73 6.06 -26.52 -20.45
C ASP A 73 5.30 -27.26 -21.55
N GLY A 74 5.94 -27.48 -22.69
CA GLY A 74 5.36 -28.07 -23.90
C GLY A 74 5.24 -27.07 -25.05
N GLU A 75 5.34 -25.78 -24.78
CA GLU A 75 5.31 -24.72 -25.79
C GLU A 75 6.57 -23.88 -25.74
N THR A 76 7.00 -23.49 -24.54
CA THR A 76 8.14 -22.59 -24.33
C THR A 76 9.00 -23.02 -23.15
N TRP A 77 10.24 -22.49 -23.09
CA TRP A 77 11.10 -22.58 -21.92
C TRP A 77 10.76 -21.47 -20.93
N ILE A 78 10.22 -21.83 -19.76
CA ILE A 78 9.83 -20.92 -18.69
C ILE A 78 10.93 -20.90 -17.63
N PRO A 79 11.50 -19.73 -17.29
CA PRO A 79 12.38 -19.60 -16.14
C PRO A 79 11.66 -20.00 -14.85
N VAL A 80 12.25 -20.91 -14.07
CA VAL A 80 11.77 -21.23 -12.73
C VAL A 80 12.17 -20.09 -11.83
N THR A 81 11.28 -19.10 -11.68
CA THR A 81 11.45 -18.03 -10.71
C THR A 81 11.00 -18.54 -9.36
N ASN A 82 11.83 -18.36 -8.33
CA ASN A 82 11.43 -18.68 -6.97
C ASN A 82 10.30 -17.70 -6.55
N PRO A 83 9.06 -18.15 -6.32
CA PRO A 83 7.98 -17.27 -5.87
C PRO A 83 8.22 -16.67 -4.48
N GLN A 84 9.30 -17.07 -3.80
CA GLN A 84 9.72 -16.54 -2.49
C GLN A 84 10.98 -15.67 -2.54
N GLY A 85 11.33 -15.08 -3.68
CA GLY A 85 12.33 -14.01 -3.74
C GLY A 85 13.77 -14.41 -3.36
N GLY A 86 14.17 -15.68 -3.59
CA GLY A 86 15.56 -16.09 -3.51
C GLY A 86 16.29 -15.71 -4.81
N ALA A 87 17.12 -14.67 -4.78
CA ALA A 87 17.93 -14.23 -5.89
C ALA A 87 18.84 -15.36 -6.38
N GLY A 88 18.57 -15.91 -7.58
CA GLY A 88 19.60 -16.55 -8.40
C GLY A 88 20.63 -15.47 -8.74
N SER A 89 21.84 -15.61 -8.21
CA SER A 89 22.93 -14.66 -8.42
C SER A 89 23.27 -14.57 -9.90
N GLY A 90 22.93 -13.48 -10.56
CA GLY A 90 23.37 -13.17 -11.92
C GLY A 90 22.56 -12.17 -12.71
N ALA A 91 21.25 -12.15 -12.61
CA ALA A 91 20.49 -11.00 -13.07
C ALA A 91 20.53 -9.98 -11.94
N THR A 92 21.14 -8.81 -12.17
CA THR A 92 20.96 -7.68 -11.26
C THR A 92 19.47 -7.40 -11.24
N THR A 93 18.79 -7.83 -10.17
CA THR A 93 17.38 -7.54 -9.98
C THR A 93 17.26 -6.03 -10.05
N ALA A 94 16.55 -5.54 -11.06
CA ALA A 94 16.37 -4.09 -11.20
C ALA A 94 15.80 -3.54 -9.89
N VAL A 95 16.49 -2.57 -9.31
CA VAL A 95 16.04 -1.91 -8.08
C VAL A 95 15.45 -0.57 -8.48
N GLY A 96 14.26 -0.27 -7.98
CA GLY A 96 13.66 1.01 -8.33
C GLY A 96 12.41 1.34 -7.56
N GLN A 97 11.85 2.49 -7.94
CA GLN A 97 10.59 2.97 -7.41
C GLN A 97 9.91 3.94 -8.36
N GLN A 98 8.59 4.01 -8.24
CA GLN A 98 7.79 5.04 -8.88
C GLN A 98 6.73 5.54 -7.92
N LYS A 99 6.61 6.86 -7.78
CA LYS A 99 5.60 7.51 -6.94
C LYS A 99 4.65 8.34 -7.79
N TYR A 100 3.35 8.21 -7.50
CA TYR A 100 2.27 9.02 -8.04
C TYR A 100 1.61 9.78 -6.89
N GLY A 101 1.71 11.10 -6.89
CA GLY A 101 1.22 11.97 -5.81
C GLY A 101 0.24 13.05 -6.28
N SER A 102 -0.19 13.00 -7.53
CA SER A 102 -1.22 13.87 -8.11
C SER A 102 -2.44 13.05 -8.48
N ALA A 103 -3.63 13.58 -8.24
CA ALA A 103 -4.88 12.89 -8.58
C ALA A 103 -4.97 12.62 -10.09
N GLY A 104 -5.46 11.44 -10.44
CA GLY A 104 -5.62 11.03 -11.82
C GLY A 104 -5.38 9.54 -12.04
N THR A 105 -5.53 9.13 -13.29
CA THR A 105 -5.21 7.77 -13.73
C THR A 105 -3.98 7.81 -14.62
N PHE A 106 -3.02 6.95 -14.30
CA PHE A 106 -1.71 6.86 -14.93
C PHE A 106 -1.48 5.44 -15.43
N SER A 107 -0.50 5.28 -16.29
CA SER A 107 0.04 3.98 -16.70
C SER A 107 1.46 3.84 -16.16
N TRP A 108 1.74 2.71 -15.53
CA TRP A 108 3.07 2.29 -15.13
C TRP A 108 3.50 1.10 -15.98
N THR A 109 4.59 1.26 -16.72
CA THR A 109 5.16 0.16 -17.50
C THR A 109 6.19 -0.57 -16.64
N CYS A 110 6.00 -1.87 -16.48
CA CYS A 110 6.90 -2.71 -15.70
C CYS A 110 8.30 -2.72 -16.33
N PRO A 111 9.35 -2.36 -15.58
CA PRO A 111 10.71 -2.39 -16.10
C PRO A 111 11.18 -3.82 -16.45
N ASP A 112 12.21 -3.91 -17.31
CA ASP A 112 12.83 -5.17 -17.63
C ASP A 112 13.38 -5.86 -16.37
N ASN A 113 13.26 -7.19 -16.32
CA ASN A 113 13.70 -8.04 -15.21
C ASN A 113 12.97 -7.77 -13.87
N VAL A 114 11.79 -7.15 -13.88
CA VAL A 114 10.91 -6.99 -12.73
C VAL A 114 9.70 -7.91 -12.89
N TYR A 115 9.50 -8.85 -11.98
CA TYR A 115 8.41 -9.83 -12.02
C TYR A 115 7.46 -9.72 -10.84
N ASP A 116 7.85 -9.01 -9.79
CA ASP A 116 7.01 -8.67 -8.65
C ASP A 116 7.30 -7.26 -8.13
N VAL A 117 6.29 -6.67 -7.51
CA VAL A 117 6.39 -5.33 -6.92
C VAL A 117 5.72 -5.28 -5.57
N GLN A 118 6.14 -4.32 -4.76
CA GLN A 118 5.51 -3.96 -3.50
C GLN A 118 4.84 -2.60 -3.69
N VAL A 119 3.62 -2.48 -3.24
CA VAL A 119 2.80 -1.27 -3.48
C VAL A 119 2.15 -0.78 -2.20
N VAL A 120 2.14 0.53 -2.02
CA VAL A 120 1.31 1.21 -1.03
C VAL A 120 0.40 2.21 -1.72
N CYS A 121 -0.88 2.18 -1.34
CA CYS A 121 -1.92 3.08 -1.83
C CYS A 121 -2.54 3.85 -0.66
N VAL A 122 -2.66 5.17 -0.79
CA VAL A 122 -3.35 6.03 0.18
C VAL A 122 -4.42 6.82 -0.56
N GLY A 123 -5.65 6.77 -0.09
CA GLY A 123 -6.76 7.56 -0.65
C GLY A 123 -6.61 9.05 -0.40
N GLY A 124 -7.46 9.86 -1.00
CA GLY A 124 -7.61 11.28 -0.64
C GLY A 124 -8.44 11.45 0.62
N GLY A 125 -8.11 12.41 1.48
CA GLY A 125 -8.91 12.78 2.63
C GLY A 125 -10.21 13.51 2.24
N GLY A 126 -11.22 13.48 3.10
CA GLY A 126 -12.49 14.16 2.91
C GLY A 126 -12.40 15.67 3.10
N GLY A 127 -13.24 16.43 2.39
CA GLY A 127 -13.38 17.87 2.54
C GLY A 127 -14.30 18.25 3.70
N SER A 128 -14.30 19.53 4.08
CA SER A 128 -15.21 20.10 5.08
C SER A 128 -16.13 21.18 4.51
N THR A 129 -17.20 21.46 5.25
CA THR A 129 -18.14 22.53 4.91
C THR A 129 -17.85 23.80 5.72
N VAL A 130 -18.38 24.92 5.25
CA VAL A 130 -18.47 26.17 6.02
C VAL A 130 -19.55 26.04 7.09
N ASN A 131 -19.50 26.92 8.08
CA ASN A 131 -20.48 27.01 9.17
C ASN A 131 -20.50 25.75 10.04
N GLU A 132 -19.37 25.37 10.63
CA GLU A 132 -19.26 24.70 11.92
C GLU A 132 -19.68 23.24 12.02
N MET A 133 -20.03 22.59 10.92
CA MET A 133 -20.90 21.44 11.09
C MET A 133 -20.23 20.07 10.98
N GLY A 134 -18.94 20.02 10.96
CA GLY A 134 -18.20 18.76 10.92
C GLY A 134 -16.95 18.84 10.06
N ALA A 135 -16.04 17.96 10.33
CA ALA A 135 -14.75 17.89 9.67
C ALA A 135 -14.64 16.64 8.79
N GLY A 136 -13.80 16.70 7.77
CA GLY A 136 -13.58 15.58 6.85
C GLY A 136 -12.88 14.38 7.51
N GLY A 137 -13.22 13.18 7.07
CA GLY A 137 -12.56 11.96 7.48
C GLY A 137 -11.20 11.78 6.83
N GLY A 138 -10.28 11.11 7.51
CA GLY A 138 -9.01 10.68 6.94
C GLY A 138 -9.19 9.54 5.93
N ALA A 139 -8.25 9.39 5.02
CA ALA A 139 -8.24 8.30 4.06
C ALA A 139 -7.66 7.00 4.64
N GLY A 140 -8.00 5.89 4.04
CA GLY A 140 -7.37 4.61 4.31
C GLY A 140 -6.04 4.45 3.58
N LEU A 141 -5.17 3.62 4.14
CA LEU A 141 -3.94 3.14 3.53
C LEU A 141 -4.04 1.63 3.33
N GLY A 142 -3.61 1.14 2.18
CA GLY A 142 -3.41 -0.30 1.94
C GLY A 142 -2.04 -0.54 1.33
N TRP A 143 -1.40 -1.66 1.70
CA TRP A 143 -0.14 -2.10 1.11
C TRP A 143 -0.14 -3.60 0.85
N ALA A 144 0.60 -4.02 -0.18
CA ALA A 144 0.82 -5.42 -0.50
C ALA A 144 2.22 -5.62 -1.08
N ASN A 145 2.81 -6.79 -0.78
CA ASN A 145 4.09 -7.23 -1.32
C ASN A 145 3.89 -8.41 -2.27
N GLY A 146 4.82 -8.57 -3.20
CA GLY A 146 4.84 -9.71 -4.12
C GLY A 146 3.70 -9.71 -5.14
N ILE A 147 3.19 -8.53 -5.53
CA ILE A 147 2.22 -8.43 -6.61
C ILE A 147 2.91 -8.81 -7.92
N GLN A 148 2.42 -9.87 -8.56
CA GLN A 148 3.02 -10.39 -9.79
C GLN A 148 2.78 -9.46 -10.96
N VAL A 149 3.83 -9.16 -11.69
CA VAL A 149 3.84 -8.29 -12.88
C VAL A 149 4.70 -8.90 -13.99
N GLN A 150 4.55 -8.42 -15.21
CA GLN A 150 5.33 -8.90 -16.36
C GLN A 150 6.14 -7.74 -16.94
N PRO A 151 7.45 -7.91 -17.20
CA PRO A 151 8.27 -6.91 -17.85
C PRO A 151 7.66 -6.41 -19.16
N GLY A 152 7.75 -5.10 -19.39
CA GLY A 152 7.19 -4.44 -20.57
C GLY A 152 5.67 -4.25 -20.57
N THR A 153 4.95 -4.89 -19.65
CA THR A 153 3.48 -4.74 -19.54
C THR A 153 3.14 -3.46 -18.79
N SER A 154 2.11 -2.77 -19.28
CA SER A 154 1.60 -1.55 -18.65
C SER A 154 0.42 -1.83 -17.73
N TYR A 155 0.48 -1.30 -16.53
CA TYR A 155 -0.53 -1.45 -15.48
C TYR A 155 -1.13 -0.10 -15.11
N GLN A 156 -2.42 -0.10 -14.77
CA GLN A 156 -3.12 1.11 -14.35
C GLN A 156 -2.76 1.49 -12.92
N VAL A 157 -2.53 2.79 -12.70
CA VAL A 157 -2.36 3.40 -11.39
C VAL A 157 -3.38 4.53 -11.26
N THR A 158 -4.25 4.45 -10.27
CA THR A 158 -5.20 5.53 -9.99
C THR A 158 -4.88 6.16 -8.65
N VAL A 159 -4.75 7.48 -8.63
CA VAL A 159 -4.56 8.29 -7.43
C VAL A 159 -5.83 9.07 -7.14
N GLY A 160 -6.39 8.85 -5.95
CA GLY A 160 -7.61 9.52 -5.50
C GLY A 160 -7.44 11.02 -5.33
N ALA A 161 -8.42 11.77 -5.79
CA ALA A 161 -8.47 13.21 -5.57
C ALA A 161 -8.72 13.53 -4.10
N LYS A 162 -8.28 14.70 -3.66
CA LYS A 162 -8.67 15.28 -2.37
C LYS A 162 -10.16 15.64 -2.36
N GLY A 163 -10.82 15.47 -1.24
CA GLY A 163 -12.18 15.92 -1.03
C GLY A 163 -12.27 17.44 -1.14
N THR A 164 -13.31 17.93 -1.82
CA THR A 164 -13.51 19.35 -2.06
C THR A 164 -14.33 20.01 -0.93
N PRO A 165 -14.05 21.28 -0.62
CA PRO A 165 -14.90 22.04 0.30
C PRO A 165 -16.29 22.26 -0.27
N ALA A 166 -17.25 22.53 0.61
CA ALA A 166 -18.55 23.00 0.20
C ALA A 166 -18.96 24.27 0.94
N SER A 167 -19.89 25.03 0.37
CA SER A 167 -20.47 26.24 0.93
C SER A 167 -22.00 26.18 0.90
N GLY A 168 -22.65 27.00 1.73
CA GLY A 168 -24.09 27.26 1.61
C GLY A 168 -25.00 26.05 1.85
N GLY A 169 -24.61 25.11 2.72
CA GLY A 169 -25.48 24.00 3.08
C GLY A 169 -25.37 22.76 2.18
N ASN A 170 -24.39 22.72 1.31
CA ASN A 170 -24.08 21.56 0.47
C ASN A 170 -23.16 20.58 1.19
N TYR A 171 -23.09 19.34 0.67
CA TYR A 171 -22.16 18.33 1.15
C TYR A 171 -20.75 18.60 0.63
N ALA A 172 -19.76 18.48 1.48
CA ALA A 172 -18.37 18.46 1.05
C ALA A 172 -18.06 17.16 0.31
N GLY A 173 -17.10 17.23 -0.58
CA GLY A 173 -16.72 16.09 -1.40
C GLY A 173 -15.95 15.03 -0.59
N ASN A 174 -16.22 13.77 -0.89
CA ASN A 174 -15.39 12.67 -0.44
C ASN A 174 -14.03 12.73 -1.14
N GLY A 175 -13.00 12.25 -0.47
CA GLY A 175 -11.75 11.90 -1.10
C GLY A 175 -11.92 10.71 -2.06
N GLY A 176 -11.09 10.63 -3.07
CA GLY A 176 -11.07 9.53 -4.03
C GLY A 176 -10.26 8.33 -3.52
N THR A 177 -10.58 7.15 -4.04
CA THR A 177 -9.81 5.92 -3.81
C THR A 177 -8.55 5.90 -4.68
N SER A 178 -7.42 5.48 -4.11
CA SER A 178 -6.18 5.18 -4.84
C SER A 178 -6.01 3.67 -4.97
N TYR A 179 -5.55 3.20 -6.13
CA TYR A 179 -5.31 1.76 -6.33
C TYR A 179 -4.24 1.49 -7.40
N PHE A 180 -3.68 0.29 -7.38
CA PHE A 180 -2.79 -0.25 -8.40
C PHE A 180 -3.45 -1.47 -9.05
N ILE A 181 -3.48 -1.51 -10.39
CA ILE A 181 -4.20 -2.43 -11.26
C ILE A 181 -5.70 -2.21 -11.11
N ASP A 182 -6.29 -2.65 -10.02
CA ASP A 182 -7.70 -2.47 -9.67
C ASP A 182 -7.92 -2.49 -8.14
N THR A 183 -9.17 -2.32 -7.72
CA THR A 183 -9.56 -2.34 -6.31
C THR A 183 -9.61 -3.75 -5.70
N ASN A 184 -9.43 -4.81 -6.50
CA ASN A 184 -9.30 -6.18 -5.99
C ASN A 184 -7.82 -6.53 -5.72
N THR A 185 -6.89 -5.81 -6.35
CA THR A 185 -5.45 -6.03 -6.17
C THR A 185 -4.95 -5.33 -4.92
N ILE A 186 -4.96 -4.01 -4.89
CA ILE A 186 -4.56 -3.20 -3.72
C ILE A 186 -5.15 -1.80 -3.82
N TRP A 187 -5.66 -1.24 -2.73
CA TRP A 187 -6.26 0.07 -2.71
C TRP A 187 -6.21 0.75 -1.33
N GLY A 188 -6.31 2.07 -1.32
CA GLY A 188 -6.56 2.90 -0.16
C GLY A 188 -7.81 3.73 -0.39
N GLY A 189 -8.82 3.59 0.47
CA GLY A 189 -10.12 4.26 0.34
C GLY A 189 -10.06 5.75 0.65
N GLY A 190 -10.86 6.53 -0.04
CA GLY A 190 -11.01 7.95 0.27
C GLY A 190 -11.74 8.22 1.58
N GLY A 191 -11.39 9.29 2.27
CA GLY A 191 -12.10 9.79 3.43
C GLY A 191 -13.43 10.45 3.07
N GLY A 192 -14.44 10.29 3.90
CA GLY A 192 -15.75 10.91 3.71
C GLY A 192 -15.71 12.44 3.89
N GLY A 193 -16.36 13.17 3.00
CA GLY A 193 -16.66 14.58 3.21
C GLY A 193 -17.77 14.78 4.25
N THR A 194 -17.87 15.97 4.80
CA THR A 194 -18.95 16.30 5.74
C THR A 194 -20.30 16.36 5.04
N GLY A 195 -21.37 15.93 5.75
CA GLY A 195 -22.73 15.97 5.25
C GLY A 195 -23.67 16.75 6.14
N ARG A 196 -24.76 17.30 5.57
CA ARG A 196 -25.92 17.79 6.33
C ARG A 196 -26.91 16.66 6.55
N ASP A 197 -27.59 16.69 7.69
CA ASP A 197 -28.80 15.92 7.88
C ASP A 197 -29.91 16.45 6.93
N ARG A 198 -30.72 15.53 6.37
CA ARG A 198 -31.86 15.88 5.48
C ARG A 198 -32.88 16.84 6.11
N ASN A 199 -32.89 16.98 7.42
CA ASN A 199 -33.80 17.84 8.15
C ASN A 199 -33.21 19.19 8.56
N GLY A 200 -31.99 19.54 8.14
CA GLY A 200 -31.36 20.82 8.40
C GLY A 200 -30.93 21.07 9.84
N SER A 201 -31.01 20.07 10.71
CA SER A 201 -30.84 20.23 12.17
C SER A 201 -29.57 19.63 12.75
N ALA A 202 -28.80 18.85 12.01
CA ALA A 202 -27.53 18.33 12.50
C ALA A 202 -26.59 18.04 11.32
N SER A 203 -25.35 18.46 11.44
CA SER A 203 -24.29 18.04 10.56
C SER A 203 -23.89 16.61 10.88
N ARG A 204 -23.56 15.85 9.86
CA ARG A 204 -22.90 14.56 10.03
C ARG A 204 -21.41 14.73 9.84
N PRO A 205 -20.61 14.17 10.74
CA PRO A 205 -19.17 14.14 10.53
C PRO A 205 -18.83 13.41 9.25
N GLY A 206 -17.76 13.79 8.63
CA GLY A 206 -17.14 12.98 7.59
C GLY A 206 -16.65 11.66 8.19
N TYR A 207 -17.21 10.56 7.73
CA TYR A 207 -16.70 9.25 8.14
C TYR A 207 -15.27 9.07 7.64
N GLY A 208 -14.44 8.45 8.47
CA GLY A 208 -13.12 8.00 8.03
C GLY A 208 -13.23 7.10 6.81
N GLY A 209 -12.37 7.33 5.84
CA GLY A 209 -12.23 6.44 4.69
C GLY A 209 -11.85 5.05 5.16
N GLN A 210 -12.51 4.05 4.60
CA GLN A 210 -12.09 2.68 4.87
C GLN A 210 -10.67 2.49 4.39
N GLY A 211 -9.80 2.01 5.24
CA GLY A 211 -8.52 1.48 4.86
C GLY A 211 -8.75 0.34 3.88
N GLY A 212 -7.89 0.20 2.89
CA GLY A 212 -7.95 -0.91 1.97
C GLY A 212 -8.01 -2.20 2.77
N THR A 213 -9.23 -2.71 2.94
CA THR A 213 -9.42 -4.01 3.54
C THR A 213 -8.95 -5.03 2.53
N TYR A 214 -7.77 -5.60 2.72
CA TYR A 214 -7.36 -6.92 2.27
C TYR A 214 -8.07 -7.41 1.00
N GLY A 215 -7.82 -6.82 -0.12
CA GLY A 215 -8.58 -7.13 -1.33
C GLY A 215 -7.72 -7.62 -2.48
N GLY A 216 -6.48 -8.00 -2.25
CA GLY A 216 -5.63 -8.52 -3.32
C GLY A 216 -5.35 -10.00 -3.19
N SER A 217 -5.78 -10.77 -4.15
CA SER A 217 -5.34 -12.16 -4.34
C SER A 217 -4.01 -12.18 -5.10
N GLY A 218 -2.91 -11.74 -4.50
CA GLY A 218 -1.65 -11.71 -5.26
C GLY A 218 -0.39 -11.48 -4.45
N GLY A 219 -0.49 -11.02 -3.22
CA GLY A 219 0.68 -10.83 -2.36
C GLY A 219 0.69 -11.80 -1.18
N SER A 220 1.86 -12.35 -0.86
CA SER A 220 2.03 -13.21 0.31
C SER A 220 1.95 -12.45 1.64
N GLN A 221 2.03 -11.12 1.59
CA GLN A 221 1.93 -10.22 2.75
C GLN A 221 1.18 -8.95 2.35
N GLN A 222 0.19 -8.58 3.13
CA GLN A 222 -0.62 -7.38 2.90
C GLN A 222 -1.14 -6.82 4.22
N GLY A 223 -1.46 -5.52 4.24
CA GLY A 223 -1.97 -4.84 5.43
C GLY A 223 -2.43 -3.42 5.13
N GLY A 224 -2.69 -2.69 6.18
CA GLY A 224 -3.12 -1.30 6.10
C GLY A 224 -4.06 -0.93 7.23
N GLY A 225 -4.47 0.32 7.28
CA GLY A 225 -5.35 0.86 8.30
C GLY A 225 -6.43 1.79 7.75
N MET A 226 -7.51 1.92 8.49
CA MET A 226 -8.59 2.87 8.20
C MET A 226 -8.20 4.29 8.61
N GLY A 227 -8.67 5.29 7.87
CA GLY A 227 -8.62 6.67 8.32
C GLY A 227 -9.49 6.89 9.54
N GLY A 228 -9.16 7.89 10.34
CA GLY A 228 -10.00 8.34 11.45
C GLY A 228 -11.22 9.13 10.96
N ASN A 229 -12.34 9.06 11.68
CA ASN A 229 -13.46 9.94 11.41
C ASN A 229 -13.11 11.40 11.73
N GLY A 230 -13.68 12.35 10.98
CA GLY A 230 -13.68 13.74 11.38
C GLY A 230 -14.49 13.97 12.66
N GLY A 231 -14.24 15.08 13.33
CA GLY A 231 -15.01 15.48 14.52
C GLY A 231 -16.44 15.88 14.17
N ASP A 232 -17.37 15.57 15.07
CA ASP A 232 -18.78 16.02 15.03
C ASP A 232 -18.92 17.42 15.58
N GLY A 233 -19.72 18.26 14.93
CA GLY A 233 -20.31 19.45 15.53
C GLY A 233 -21.38 19.10 16.58
N ASN A 234 -21.69 20.02 17.47
CA ASN A 234 -22.62 19.80 18.56
C ASN A 234 -24.02 19.39 18.07
N ARG A 235 -24.51 18.24 18.51
CA ARG A 235 -25.84 17.70 18.22
C ARG A 235 -26.97 18.24 19.03
N SER A 236 -26.72 19.01 20.06
CA SER A 236 -27.72 19.46 20.99
C SER A 236 -28.37 20.79 20.56
N GLY A 237 -29.16 20.77 19.47
CA GLY A 237 -30.30 21.62 19.18
C GLY A 237 -30.30 23.12 19.55
N LEU A 238 -29.18 23.71 19.82
CA LEU A 238 -29.01 25.09 20.20
C LEU A 238 -28.16 25.82 19.17
N ASN A 239 -28.61 26.99 18.82
CA ASN A 239 -28.02 28.02 17.96
C ASN A 239 -26.60 28.44 18.41
N ASP A 240 -25.71 27.50 18.67
CA ASP A 240 -24.35 27.79 19.11
C ASP A 240 -23.47 27.97 17.85
N THR A 241 -23.44 29.20 17.40
CA THR A 241 -22.58 29.70 16.36
C THR A 241 -21.17 29.66 16.88
N GLY A 242 -20.33 28.76 16.36
CA GLY A 242 -18.91 28.86 16.62
C GLY A 242 -18.14 27.59 17.03
N SER A 243 -18.61 26.39 16.68
CA SER A 243 -17.92 25.14 17.05
C SER A 243 -17.21 24.53 15.87
N SER A 244 -15.90 24.64 15.80
CA SER A 244 -15.09 24.04 14.73
C SER A 244 -14.57 22.69 15.13
N CYS A 245 -14.60 21.73 14.19
CA CYS A 245 -14.25 20.33 14.40
C CYS A 245 -12.90 19.96 13.77
N GLY A 246 -12.19 19.03 14.38
CA GLY A 246 -10.93 18.52 13.87
C GLY A 246 -11.09 17.47 12.77
N GLY A 247 -10.28 17.50 11.73
CA GLY A 247 -10.24 16.47 10.69
C GLY A 247 -9.67 15.15 11.17
N GLY A 248 -10.10 14.04 10.57
CA GLY A 248 -9.56 12.71 10.85
C GLY A 248 -8.17 12.49 10.25
N GLY A 249 -7.30 11.76 10.92
CA GLY A 249 -5.97 11.37 10.44
C GLY A 249 -6.02 10.23 9.41
N ALA A 250 -5.04 10.14 8.54
CA ALA A 250 -4.89 9.03 7.59
C ALA A 250 -4.57 7.71 8.28
N GLY A 251 -5.00 6.60 7.70
CA GLY A 251 -4.66 5.25 8.14
C GLY A 251 -3.16 4.97 8.10
N GLY A 252 -2.68 4.09 8.96
CA GLY A 252 -1.29 3.66 9.03
C GLY A 252 -1.04 2.32 8.36
N TYR A 253 0.19 1.86 8.44
CA TYR A 253 0.60 0.58 7.85
C TYR A 253 0.06 -0.63 8.63
N THR A 254 0.04 -0.56 9.96
CA THR A 254 -0.44 -1.64 10.85
C THR A 254 -1.52 -1.16 11.81
N GLY A 255 -2.00 0.06 11.67
CA GLY A 255 -3.02 0.64 12.53
C GLY A 255 -3.79 1.78 11.89
N ASN A 256 -4.74 2.33 12.62
CA ASN A 256 -5.68 3.30 12.11
C ASN A 256 -5.22 4.75 12.33
N GLY A 257 -5.77 5.66 11.53
CA GLY A 257 -5.67 7.09 11.77
C GLY A 257 -6.45 7.54 13.02
N GLY A 258 -6.01 8.64 13.62
CA GLY A 258 -6.66 9.22 14.78
C GLY A 258 -7.97 9.93 14.43
N TYR A 259 -8.93 9.88 15.33
CA TYR A 259 -10.20 10.61 15.19
C TYR A 259 -9.98 12.10 15.40
N GLY A 260 -10.70 12.92 14.64
CA GLY A 260 -10.78 14.36 14.85
C GLY A 260 -11.49 14.73 16.15
N GLY A 261 -11.09 15.85 16.74
CA GLY A 261 -11.71 16.36 17.98
C GLY A 261 -13.16 16.78 17.76
N HIS A 262 -14.01 16.45 18.74
CA HIS A 262 -15.42 16.86 18.78
C HIS A 262 -15.58 18.09 19.71
N TYR A 263 -16.49 18.96 19.38
CA TYR A 263 -16.93 19.99 20.30
C TYR A 263 -18.17 19.53 21.09
N THR A 264 -18.08 19.40 22.41
CA THR A 264 -19.18 18.91 23.27
C THR A 264 -19.48 19.80 24.47
N SER A 265 -19.25 21.01 24.60
CA SER A 265 -19.30 21.91 25.80
C SER A 265 -17.91 22.27 26.35
N GLY A 266 -16.88 21.93 25.66
CA GLY A 266 -15.49 22.20 25.97
C GLY A 266 -14.63 21.75 24.80
N TRP A 267 -13.38 22.08 24.87
CA TRP A 267 -12.45 21.79 23.79
C TRP A 267 -12.24 20.28 23.63
N GLY A 268 -12.53 19.73 22.45
CA GLY A 268 -12.32 18.30 22.14
C GLY A 268 -10.96 18.02 21.52
N THR A 269 -10.17 17.20 22.16
CA THR A 269 -8.92 16.68 21.61
C THR A 269 -9.21 15.61 20.55
N GLY A 270 -8.52 15.65 19.42
CA GLY A 270 -8.42 14.52 18.52
C GLY A 270 -7.69 13.35 19.20
N THR A 271 -7.52 12.25 18.50
CA THR A 271 -6.72 11.12 18.99
C THR A 271 -5.46 10.95 18.14
N SER A 272 -4.41 10.40 18.73
CA SER A 272 -3.21 9.99 18.01
C SER A 272 -3.52 8.87 17.02
N GLY A 273 -2.78 8.78 15.95
CA GLY A 273 -2.79 7.63 15.06
C GLY A 273 -2.11 6.42 15.68
N SER A 274 -2.23 5.28 15.03
CA SER A 274 -1.57 4.03 15.40
C SER A 274 -0.94 3.38 14.17
N GLY A 275 0.02 2.48 14.36
CA GLY A 275 0.67 1.74 13.26
C GLY A 275 1.21 2.65 12.14
N GLY A 276 1.81 3.78 12.51
CA GLY A 276 2.31 4.77 11.56
C GLY A 276 1.26 5.69 10.94
N GLY A 277 0.01 5.65 11.38
CA GLY A 277 -1.08 6.52 10.89
C GLY A 277 -0.97 7.96 11.40
N GLY A 278 -1.61 8.90 10.70
CA GLY A 278 -1.73 10.30 11.09
C GLY A 278 -2.66 10.51 12.28
N SER A 279 -2.47 11.57 13.07
CA SER A 279 -3.39 11.92 14.15
C SER A 279 -4.57 12.78 13.66
N GLY A 280 -5.66 12.77 14.42
CA GLY A 280 -6.75 13.72 14.22
C GLY A 280 -6.37 15.14 14.64
N GLY A 281 -7.02 16.12 14.04
CA GLY A 281 -6.91 17.52 14.43
C GLY A 281 -7.72 17.83 15.70
N TYR A 282 -7.43 18.95 16.31
CA TYR A 282 -8.11 19.45 17.53
C TYR A 282 -9.37 20.24 17.16
N ALA A 283 -10.43 20.16 17.96
CA ALA A 283 -11.62 21.02 17.81
C ALA A 283 -11.33 22.42 18.36
N GLY A 284 -11.79 23.46 17.66
CA GLY A 284 -11.63 24.84 18.08
C GLY A 284 -12.77 25.35 18.99
N SER A 285 -12.54 26.44 19.74
CA SER A 285 -13.57 27.17 20.45
C SER A 285 -14.29 28.14 19.49
N SER A 286 -15.35 28.81 20.01
CA SER A 286 -16.32 29.64 19.28
C SER A 286 -15.79 30.74 18.33
N GLU A 287 -14.53 30.93 18.19
CA GLU A 287 -13.89 31.83 17.21
C GLU A 287 -12.61 31.22 16.63
N SER A 288 -12.44 29.90 16.75
CA SER A 288 -11.22 29.23 16.37
C SER A 288 -11.51 28.11 15.38
N TYR A 289 -10.61 27.94 14.47
CA TYR A 289 -10.68 26.88 13.44
C TYR A 289 -10.34 25.53 14.03
N GLY A 290 -11.05 24.49 13.60
CA GLY A 290 -10.66 23.10 13.88
C GLY A 290 -9.47 22.70 13.03
N GLY A 291 -8.46 22.06 13.60
CA GLY A 291 -7.27 21.63 12.85
C GLY A 291 -7.57 20.52 11.86
N GLY A 292 -6.92 20.51 10.71
CA GLY A 292 -6.93 19.37 9.77
C GLY A 292 -6.21 18.16 10.36
N GLY A 293 -6.62 16.95 9.97
CA GLY A 293 -5.97 15.70 10.33
C GLY A 293 -4.63 15.49 9.62
N GLY A 294 -3.72 14.75 10.21
CA GLY A 294 -2.42 14.41 9.63
C GLY A 294 -2.52 13.35 8.53
N GLY A 295 -1.67 13.42 7.53
CA GLY A 295 -1.51 12.40 6.50
C GLY A 295 -0.57 11.26 6.93
N VAL A 296 -0.21 10.38 6.00
CA VAL A 296 0.69 9.26 6.22
C VAL A 296 1.83 9.23 5.19
N GLY A 297 3.05 8.90 5.61
CA GLY A 297 4.19 8.77 4.71
C GLY A 297 4.17 7.48 3.90
N LEU A 298 4.94 7.44 2.81
CA LEU A 298 4.96 6.34 1.84
C LEU A 298 6.24 5.48 1.91
N LEU A 299 7.12 5.72 2.89
CA LEU A 299 8.43 5.07 2.99
C LEU A 299 8.46 3.85 3.94
N GLY A 300 7.31 3.31 4.26
CA GLY A 300 7.15 2.26 5.27
C GLY A 300 6.67 2.81 6.61
N GLU A 301 6.43 1.92 7.56
CA GLU A 301 5.94 2.28 8.89
C GLU A 301 6.98 3.04 9.69
N GLY A 302 6.66 4.22 10.08
CA GLY A 302 7.40 5.08 10.99
C GLY A 302 6.56 5.44 12.21
N PRO A 303 6.99 6.42 13.01
CA PRO A 303 6.23 6.89 14.16
C PRO A 303 4.82 7.33 13.77
N SER A 304 3.84 7.00 14.62
CA SER A 304 2.46 7.50 14.46
C SER A 304 2.37 8.99 14.78
N GLY A 305 1.49 9.68 14.06
CA GLY A 305 1.18 11.07 14.31
C GLY A 305 0.61 11.27 15.72
N GLN A 306 1.14 12.24 16.44
CA GLN A 306 0.68 12.59 17.78
C GLN A 306 -0.32 13.75 17.69
N VAL A 307 -1.37 13.70 18.51
CA VAL A 307 -2.35 14.77 18.58
C VAL A 307 -1.71 16.06 19.14
N SER A 308 -2.12 17.22 18.59
CA SER A 308 -1.77 18.51 19.18
C SER A 308 -2.54 18.73 20.47
N SER A 309 -1.92 19.38 21.45
CA SER A 309 -2.55 19.76 22.73
C SER A 309 -3.12 21.17 22.73
N SER A 310 -3.06 21.91 21.62
CA SER A 310 -3.50 23.30 21.54
C SER A 310 -4.82 23.46 20.80
N ASN A 311 -5.61 24.45 21.20
CA ASN A 311 -6.88 24.86 20.57
C ASN A 311 -6.64 25.13 19.05
N GLY A 312 -7.47 24.53 18.18
CA GLY A 312 -7.29 24.59 16.72
C GLY A 312 -6.01 23.91 16.21
N GLY A 313 -5.38 23.09 17.05
CA GLY A 313 -4.13 22.41 16.73
C GLY A 313 -4.30 21.38 15.61
N ARG A 314 -3.36 21.38 14.67
CA ARG A 314 -3.29 20.44 13.54
C ARG A 314 -2.99 19.01 13.98
N GLY A 315 -3.51 18.04 13.27
CA GLY A 315 -3.07 16.66 13.36
C GLY A 315 -1.67 16.51 12.75
N ASN A 316 -0.81 15.78 13.43
CA ASN A 316 0.54 15.49 12.91
C ASN A 316 0.50 14.27 11.99
N GLY A 317 1.30 14.32 10.94
CA GLY A 317 1.46 13.21 10.02
C GLY A 317 2.15 12.03 10.69
N GLY A 318 1.75 10.82 10.34
CA GLY A 318 2.41 9.58 10.71
C GLY A 318 3.36 9.09 9.64
N SER A 319 4.33 8.25 9.97
CA SER A 319 5.33 7.68 9.05
C SER A 319 6.02 8.72 8.14
N GLY A 320 6.17 9.96 8.63
CA GLY A 320 6.73 11.06 7.84
C GLY A 320 5.76 11.71 6.85
N GLY A 321 4.46 11.51 7.01
CA GLY A 321 3.41 12.17 6.23
C GLY A 321 3.25 13.66 6.58
N GLY A 322 2.48 14.38 5.77
CA GLY A 322 2.20 15.81 5.96
C GLY A 322 1.35 16.09 7.19
N ASN A 323 1.63 17.15 7.91
CA ASN A 323 0.75 17.65 8.95
C ASN A 323 -0.50 18.31 8.33
N GLY A 324 -1.61 18.25 9.02
CA GLY A 324 -2.81 19.03 8.66
C GLY A 324 -2.59 20.53 8.82
N GLY A 325 -3.46 21.34 8.24
CA GLY A 325 -3.53 22.80 8.49
C GLY A 325 -3.95 23.07 9.94
N GLY A 326 -3.39 24.10 10.54
CA GLY A 326 -3.76 24.58 11.86
C GLY A 326 -4.14 26.04 11.84
N ASN A 327 -4.82 26.52 12.87
CA ASN A 327 -5.12 27.92 13.01
C ASN A 327 -3.83 28.74 13.22
N THR A 328 -3.37 29.42 12.21
CA THR A 328 -2.23 30.36 12.27
C THR A 328 -2.67 31.83 12.32
N GLY A 329 -3.93 32.11 12.63
CA GLY A 329 -4.47 33.45 12.85
C GLY A 329 -4.73 34.26 11.58
N ASN A 330 -4.10 33.95 10.45
CA ASN A 330 -4.25 34.68 9.18
C ASN A 330 -4.58 33.75 7.98
N ASP A 331 -4.58 32.44 8.17
CA ASP A 331 -4.91 31.48 7.12
C ASP A 331 -6.19 30.74 7.51
N PRO A 332 -7.31 31.08 6.87
CA PRO A 332 -8.61 30.45 7.16
C PRO A 332 -8.71 29.02 6.62
N ASP A 333 -7.74 28.57 5.85
CA ASP A 333 -7.74 27.22 5.26
C ASP A 333 -7.10 26.22 6.24
N VAL A 334 -7.88 25.20 6.61
CA VAL A 334 -7.44 24.12 7.53
C VAL A 334 -7.43 22.77 6.79
N PRO A 335 -6.63 22.63 5.73
CA PRO A 335 -6.63 21.43 4.91
C PRO A 335 -6.14 20.22 5.68
N GLY A 336 -6.54 19.05 5.21
CA GLY A 336 -5.92 17.79 5.63
C GLY A 336 -4.47 17.70 5.16
N GLY A 337 -3.63 17.02 5.95
CA GLY A 337 -2.24 16.74 5.60
C GLY A 337 -2.13 15.90 4.34
N ASP A 338 -1.09 16.12 3.55
CA ASP A 338 -0.80 15.36 2.35
C ASP A 338 -0.79 13.85 2.63
N TYR A 339 -1.33 13.10 1.68
CA TYR A 339 -1.56 11.67 1.74
C TYR A 339 -2.57 11.28 2.83
N GLY A 340 -3.79 11.75 2.61
CA GLY A 340 -4.97 11.20 3.22
C GLY A 340 -5.52 11.89 4.47
N GLY A 341 -4.95 12.97 4.97
CA GLY A 341 -5.53 13.72 6.10
C GLY A 341 -6.89 14.34 5.75
N GLY A 342 -7.87 14.27 6.66
CA GLY A 342 -9.17 14.92 6.51
C GLY A 342 -9.11 16.43 6.83
N ALA A 343 -9.98 17.22 6.18
CA ALA A 343 -10.07 18.66 6.41
C ALA A 343 -10.63 18.99 7.80
N GLY A 344 -10.08 20.00 8.47
CA GLY A 344 -10.71 20.66 9.60
C GLY A 344 -11.88 21.56 9.16
N SER A 345 -12.79 21.92 10.05
CA SER A 345 -13.84 22.88 9.77
C SER A 345 -13.51 24.26 10.29
N ASN A 346 -14.08 25.30 9.67
CA ASN A 346 -14.04 26.66 10.16
C ASN A 346 -15.34 27.39 9.84
N ASP A 347 -15.51 28.59 10.44
CA ASP A 347 -16.74 29.38 10.36
C ASP A 347 -16.97 30.07 9.01
N SER A 348 -15.90 30.28 8.25
CA SER A 348 -15.95 31.16 7.08
C SER A 348 -15.77 30.41 5.76
N TYR A 349 -15.00 29.31 5.77
CA TYR A 349 -14.63 28.56 4.54
C TYR A 349 -14.59 27.06 4.81
N GLY A 350 -15.06 26.28 3.83
CA GLY A 350 -14.78 24.85 3.81
C GLY A 350 -13.34 24.60 3.36
N SER A 351 -12.73 23.53 3.82
CA SER A 351 -11.35 23.18 3.50
C SER A 351 -11.24 21.88 2.72
N TYR A 352 -10.14 21.75 1.98
CA TYR A 352 -9.83 20.54 1.22
C TYR A 352 -9.25 19.45 2.12
N GLY A 353 -9.58 18.19 1.84
CA GLY A 353 -8.82 17.05 2.35
C GLY A 353 -7.40 17.00 1.77
N GLY A 354 -6.57 16.14 2.31
CA GLY A 354 -5.25 15.80 1.76
C GLY A 354 -5.36 14.99 0.47
N LYS A 355 -4.41 15.14 -0.43
CA LYS A 355 -4.35 14.34 -1.67
C LYS A 355 -4.03 12.88 -1.38
N GLY A 356 -4.42 11.97 -2.29
CA GLY A 356 -4.01 10.58 -2.27
C GLY A 356 -2.59 10.36 -2.85
N ALA A 357 -2.13 9.12 -2.79
CA ALA A 357 -0.87 8.71 -3.42
C ALA A 357 -0.83 7.20 -3.68
N VAL A 358 0.01 6.81 -4.64
CA VAL A 358 0.44 5.42 -4.87
C VAL A 358 1.96 5.41 -5.00
N ARG A 359 2.63 4.46 -4.34
CA ARG A 359 4.05 4.21 -4.53
C ARG A 359 4.27 2.74 -4.83
N ILE A 360 4.99 2.47 -5.91
CA ILE A 360 5.41 1.16 -6.38
C ILE A 360 6.91 1.06 -6.13
N ILE A 361 7.37 -0.01 -5.53
CA ILE A 361 8.80 -0.31 -5.33
C ILE A 361 9.10 -1.73 -5.80
N TRP A 362 10.32 -1.96 -6.23
CA TRP A 362 10.82 -3.27 -6.63
C TRP A 362 12.29 -3.41 -6.25
N GLY A 363 12.77 -4.63 -6.20
CA GLY A 363 14.14 -4.98 -5.86
C GLY A 363 14.23 -5.81 -4.58
N PRO A 364 15.38 -6.46 -4.35
CA PRO A 364 15.59 -7.35 -3.20
C PRO A 364 15.48 -6.57 -1.88
N ASP A 365 15.00 -7.27 -0.86
CA ASP A 365 14.93 -6.82 0.54
C ASP A 365 14.10 -5.54 0.77
N ARG A 366 13.22 -5.19 -0.18
CA ARG A 366 12.32 -4.03 -0.08
C ARG A 366 10.88 -4.50 0.10
N ALA A 367 10.33 -4.36 1.28
CA ALA A 367 8.98 -4.82 1.59
C ALA A 367 8.29 -3.91 2.61
N PHE A 368 6.99 -3.67 2.41
CA PHE A 368 6.15 -3.03 3.41
C PHE A 368 5.78 -4.04 4.51
N PRO A 369 5.54 -3.61 5.75
CA PRO A 369 5.54 -2.22 6.23
C PRO A 369 6.92 -1.68 6.63
N ALA A 370 8.00 -2.44 6.42
CA ALA A 370 9.33 -2.07 6.87
C ALA A 370 9.82 -0.73 6.28
N THR A 371 10.72 -0.06 7.00
CA THR A 371 11.34 1.20 6.57
C THR A 371 12.50 1.01 5.58
N ASN A 372 12.85 -0.23 5.22
CA ASN A 372 13.83 -0.55 4.18
C ASN A 372 13.38 -0.14 2.76
N THR A 373 12.20 0.46 2.66
CA THR A 373 11.64 0.98 1.41
C THR A 373 12.07 2.41 1.07
N GLY A 374 13.09 2.96 1.73
CA GLY A 374 13.58 4.32 1.55
C GLY A 374 13.74 4.76 0.10
N ASN A 375 13.91 6.06 -0.12
CA ASN A 375 14.20 6.61 -1.46
C ASN A 375 15.55 6.09 -1.96
N LEU A 376 15.59 5.82 -3.25
CA LEU A 376 16.82 5.49 -4.01
C LEU A 376 17.44 6.76 -4.54
#